data_432e23fc2b69b30a43babf3adc26b5b7
#
_entry.id   432e23fc2b69b30a43babf3adc26b5b7
#
_cell.length_a   1.000
_cell.length_b   1.000
_cell.length_c   1.000
_cell.angle_alpha   90.00
_cell.angle_beta   90.00
_cell.angle_gamma   90.00
#
_symmetry.space_group_name_H-M   'P 1'
#
loop_
_entity.id
_entity.type
_entity.pdbx_description
1 polymer ?
#
loop_
_entity_poly.entity_id
_entity_poly.type
_entity_poly.pdbx_seq_one_letter_code
_entity_poly.pdbx_strand_id
1 'polypeptide(L)'
;MTSLNAVWPLFGLTLATPRLELRPIQDLEIPAAVAAAQSGIHARDRNPFSTPWTELPAEELGPNMARWYWRCRAECTPESWTLLLGIWHGGEFIGCQDVGAKDFATLKTVSTGSWLKQSVQGRGFGKEMRAAVALYAFDWLGAEVAESEAASWNEASLGVSRSLGYELNGITRKAWGTQVETVQHVRLTPDSFKRPDWTLKVEGHEAAANFLKVT
;
A
#
# COMPACT_ATOMS: atom_id res chain seq x y z
N MET A 1 18.11 26.79 -5.38
CA MET A 1 16.75 26.59 -4.82
C MET A 1 16.70 25.23 -4.17
N THR A 2 16.15 25.11 -2.97
CA THR A 2 15.94 23.84 -2.28
C THR A 2 14.89 23.03 -3.06
N SER A 3 15.19 21.77 -3.38
CA SER A 3 14.23 20.91 -4.08
C SER A 3 13.12 20.43 -3.14
N LEU A 4 11.97 20.04 -3.67
CA LEU A 4 10.87 19.48 -2.87
C LEU A 4 11.31 18.22 -2.13
N ASN A 5 12.15 17.37 -2.74
CA ASN A 5 12.71 16.19 -2.08
C ASN A 5 13.62 16.51 -0.90
N ALA A 6 14.26 17.68 -0.89
CA ALA A 6 15.05 18.12 0.26
C ALA A 6 14.18 18.59 1.43
N VAL A 7 12.94 19.05 1.14
CA VAL A 7 11.96 19.47 2.16
C VAL A 7 11.11 18.29 2.63
N TRP A 8 10.75 17.37 1.71
CA TRP A 8 9.97 16.18 1.96
C TRP A 8 10.68 14.95 1.40
N PRO A 9 11.65 14.38 2.15
CA PRO A 9 12.54 13.33 1.64
C PRO A 9 11.82 12.07 1.15
N LEU A 10 10.61 11.80 1.66
CA LEU A 10 9.82 10.67 1.23
C LEU A 10 9.52 10.67 -0.28
N PHE A 11 9.46 11.83 -0.93
CA PHE A 11 9.25 11.92 -2.38
C PHE A 11 10.45 11.46 -3.21
N GLY A 12 11.60 11.28 -2.58
CA GLY A 12 12.77 10.69 -3.23
C GLY A 12 12.81 9.17 -3.19
N LEU A 13 11.91 8.52 -2.43
CA LEU A 13 11.86 7.07 -2.33
C LEU A 13 11.29 6.44 -3.60
N THR A 14 12.00 5.48 -4.15
CA THR A 14 11.54 4.65 -5.27
C THR A 14 11.90 3.20 -5.02
N LEU A 15 10.92 2.31 -5.23
CA LEU A 15 11.08 0.87 -5.18
C LEU A 15 10.84 0.33 -6.59
N ALA A 16 11.83 -0.31 -7.20
CA ALA A 16 11.68 -0.87 -8.55
C ALA A 16 11.81 -2.39 -8.54
N THR A 17 10.85 -3.04 -9.19
CA THR A 17 10.80 -4.47 -9.46
C THR A 17 11.05 -4.72 -10.96
N PRO A 18 11.08 -5.95 -11.46
CA PRO A 18 11.21 -6.20 -12.90
C PRO A 18 10.15 -5.54 -13.78
N ARG A 19 8.93 -5.33 -13.25
CA ARG A 19 7.80 -4.81 -14.05
C ARG A 19 7.18 -3.53 -13.49
N LEU A 20 7.42 -3.20 -12.22
CA LEU A 20 6.72 -2.12 -11.52
C LEU A 20 7.73 -1.11 -10.95
N GLU A 21 7.29 0.13 -10.90
CA GLU A 21 7.88 1.18 -10.10
C GLU A 21 6.86 1.61 -9.03
N LEU A 22 7.27 1.64 -7.78
CA LEU A 22 6.47 2.07 -6.65
C LEU A 22 7.13 3.32 -6.06
N ARG A 23 6.40 4.42 -5.99
CA ARG A 23 6.91 5.68 -5.42
C ARG A 23 5.79 6.50 -4.80
N PRO A 24 6.07 7.33 -3.79
CA PRO A 24 5.07 8.17 -3.15
C PRO A 24 4.33 9.06 -4.15
N ILE A 25 3.00 9.01 -4.11
CA ILE A 25 2.15 9.78 -5.01
C ILE A 25 2.35 11.27 -4.73
N GLN A 26 2.69 12.04 -5.74
CA GLN A 26 2.83 13.51 -5.69
C GLN A 26 1.54 14.18 -6.19
N ASP A 27 1.40 15.49 -5.93
CA ASP A 27 0.17 16.22 -6.27
C ASP A 27 -0.17 16.19 -7.76
N LEU A 28 0.84 16.29 -8.62
CA LEU A 28 0.66 16.24 -10.08
C LEU A 28 0.20 14.86 -10.58
N GLU A 29 0.30 13.82 -9.75
CA GLU A 29 -0.07 12.45 -10.08
C GLU A 29 -1.47 12.06 -9.57
N ILE A 30 -2.05 12.87 -8.69
CA ILE A 30 -3.41 12.65 -8.18
C ILE A 30 -4.43 12.48 -9.31
N PRO A 31 -4.43 13.29 -10.38
CA PRO A 31 -5.35 13.07 -11.49
C PRO A 31 -5.22 11.69 -12.14
N ALA A 32 -4.01 11.17 -12.30
CA ALA A 32 -3.79 9.82 -12.84
C ALA A 32 -4.31 8.74 -11.90
N ALA A 33 -4.11 8.90 -10.58
CA ALA A 33 -4.65 8.00 -9.57
C ALA A 33 -6.19 7.99 -9.56
N VAL A 34 -6.82 9.17 -9.68
CA VAL A 34 -8.28 9.31 -9.78
C VAL A 34 -8.81 8.63 -11.04
N ALA A 35 -8.19 8.87 -12.19
CA ALA A 35 -8.58 8.25 -13.45
C ALA A 35 -8.48 6.70 -13.38
N ALA A 36 -7.41 6.18 -12.77
CA ALA A 36 -7.25 4.75 -12.55
C ALA A 36 -8.35 4.18 -11.63
N ALA A 37 -8.72 4.88 -10.56
CA ALA A 37 -9.80 4.47 -9.66
C ALA A 37 -11.18 4.50 -10.36
N GLN A 38 -11.46 5.55 -11.14
CA GLN A 38 -12.70 5.70 -11.92
C GLN A 38 -12.85 4.61 -12.99
N SER A 39 -11.76 4.07 -13.51
CA SER A 39 -11.81 2.96 -14.48
C SER A 39 -12.33 1.64 -13.89
N GLY A 40 -12.52 1.58 -12.57
CA GLY A 40 -12.99 0.43 -11.83
C GLY A 40 -11.86 -0.30 -11.09
N ILE A 41 -12.14 -0.66 -9.83
CA ILE A 41 -11.21 -1.37 -8.93
C ILE A 41 -11.73 -2.75 -8.58
N HIS A 42 -13.04 -2.91 -8.43
CA HIS A 42 -13.69 -4.16 -8.05
C HIS A 42 -15.03 -4.33 -8.79
N ALA A 43 -15.59 -5.53 -8.75
CA ALA A 43 -16.94 -5.77 -9.25
C ALA A 43 -17.97 -4.97 -8.44
N ARG A 44 -19.05 -4.55 -9.08
CA ARG A 44 -20.05 -3.65 -8.47
C ARG A 44 -20.92 -4.30 -7.40
N ASP A 45 -20.98 -5.62 -7.38
CA ASP A 45 -21.81 -6.40 -6.46
C ASP A 45 -21.25 -6.46 -5.03
N ARG A 46 -19.94 -6.18 -4.85
CA ARG A 46 -19.32 -6.27 -3.54
C ARG A 46 -18.09 -5.37 -3.40
N ASN A 47 -18.10 -4.53 -2.38
CA ASN A 47 -17.00 -3.61 -2.10
C ASN A 47 -15.97 -4.25 -1.15
N PRO A 48 -14.69 -4.37 -1.52
CA PRO A 48 -13.65 -4.96 -0.68
C PRO A 48 -13.06 -4.00 0.36
N PHE A 49 -13.53 -2.76 0.44
CA PHE A 49 -13.01 -1.73 1.34
C PHE A 49 -13.96 -1.46 2.49
N SER A 50 -13.42 -1.34 3.71
CA SER A 50 -14.20 -0.99 4.91
C SER A 50 -14.82 0.40 4.84
N THR A 51 -14.19 1.31 4.12
CA THR A 51 -14.73 2.62 3.77
C THR A 51 -15.18 2.58 2.32
N PRO A 52 -16.43 2.89 2.00
CA PRO A 52 -16.96 2.75 0.63
C PRO A 52 -16.55 3.91 -0.28
N TRP A 53 -15.27 4.28 -0.27
CA TRP A 53 -14.73 5.41 -1.02
C TRP A 53 -14.84 5.24 -2.54
N THR A 54 -14.87 4.00 -3.03
CA THR A 54 -15.03 3.68 -4.45
C THR A 54 -16.47 3.79 -4.96
N GLU A 55 -17.44 3.94 -4.04
CA GLU A 55 -18.86 4.07 -4.34
C GLU A 55 -19.32 5.54 -4.37
N LEU A 56 -18.41 6.47 -4.10
CA LEU A 56 -18.70 7.90 -4.17
C LEU A 56 -19.08 8.32 -5.60
N PRO A 57 -19.95 9.33 -5.76
CA PRO A 57 -20.19 9.97 -7.05
C PRO A 57 -18.87 10.39 -7.71
N ALA A 58 -18.82 10.35 -9.04
CA ALA A 58 -17.60 10.60 -9.80
C ALA A 58 -16.97 11.97 -9.48
N GLU A 59 -17.79 12.98 -9.23
CA GLU A 59 -17.38 14.33 -8.84
C GLU A 59 -16.81 14.41 -7.41
N GLU A 60 -17.17 13.48 -6.53
CA GLU A 60 -16.70 13.43 -5.14
C GLU A 60 -15.45 12.54 -4.97
N LEU A 61 -15.27 11.55 -5.82
CA LEU A 61 -14.17 10.58 -5.72
C LEU A 61 -12.81 11.27 -5.75
N GLY A 62 -12.58 12.16 -6.73
CA GLY A 62 -11.32 12.88 -6.86
C GLY A 62 -10.97 13.72 -5.63
N PRO A 63 -11.86 14.64 -5.18
CA PRO A 63 -11.64 15.39 -3.94
C PRO A 63 -11.44 14.50 -2.70
N ASN A 64 -12.13 13.37 -2.61
CA ASN A 64 -11.96 12.41 -1.50
C ASN A 64 -10.58 11.78 -1.51
N MET A 65 -10.12 11.29 -2.66
CA MET A 65 -8.77 10.71 -2.81
C MET A 65 -7.68 11.74 -2.52
N ALA A 66 -7.81 12.96 -3.03
CA ALA A 66 -6.85 14.03 -2.77
C ALA A 66 -6.74 14.34 -1.27
N ARG A 67 -7.88 14.49 -0.56
CA ARG A 67 -7.89 14.71 0.90
C ARG A 67 -7.21 13.57 1.65
N TRP A 68 -7.41 12.33 1.22
CA TRP A 68 -6.75 11.18 1.83
C TRP A 68 -5.23 11.23 1.66
N TYR A 69 -4.74 11.52 0.44
CA TYR A 69 -3.31 11.64 0.17
C TYR A 69 -2.66 12.78 0.97
N TRP A 70 -3.31 13.93 1.02
CA TRP A 70 -2.83 15.06 1.81
C TRP A 70 -2.87 14.79 3.32
N ARG A 71 -3.90 14.10 3.81
CA ARG A 71 -3.99 13.69 5.21
C ARG A 71 -2.84 12.78 5.61
N CYS A 72 -2.58 11.72 4.86
CA CYS A 72 -1.47 10.82 5.15
C CYS A 72 -0.12 11.55 5.22
N ARG A 73 0.07 12.59 4.41
CA ARG A 73 1.27 13.44 4.49
C ARG A 73 1.25 14.37 5.70
N ALA A 74 0.13 15.04 5.95
CA ALA A 74 -0.01 15.99 7.05
C ALA A 74 0.12 15.32 8.43
N GLU A 75 -0.34 14.08 8.55
CA GLU A 75 -0.30 13.28 9.78
C GLU A 75 0.97 12.42 9.90
N CYS A 76 1.91 12.50 8.93
CA CYS A 76 3.13 11.71 8.93
C CYS A 76 4.11 12.22 9.99
N THR A 77 4.36 11.41 11.00
CA THR A 77 5.37 11.63 12.06
C THR A 77 6.20 10.35 12.24
N PRO A 78 7.33 10.41 12.94
CA PRO A 78 8.10 9.20 13.26
C PRO A 78 7.29 8.13 14.03
N GLU A 79 6.34 8.55 14.85
CA GLU A 79 5.49 7.66 15.65
C GLU A 79 4.33 7.06 14.85
N SER A 80 3.89 7.74 13.79
CA SER A 80 2.75 7.29 12.98
C SER A 80 2.89 7.81 11.55
N TRP A 81 3.01 6.91 10.60
CA TRP A 81 3.17 7.26 9.20
C TRP A 81 2.49 6.25 8.26
N THR A 82 2.08 6.74 7.10
CA THR A 82 1.59 5.92 5.99
C THR A 82 2.16 6.47 4.69
N LEU A 83 2.96 5.64 4.02
CA LEU A 83 3.48 5.91 2.68
C LEU A 83 2.49 5.36 1.66
N LEU A 84 1.90 6.23 0.87
CA LEU A 84 1.01 5.87 -0.24
C LEU A 84 1.84 5.80 -1.52
N LEU A 85 2.23 4.59 -1.91
CA LEU A 85 3.04 4.33 -3.09
C LEU A 85 2.13 4.12 -4.30
N GLY A 86 2.18 5.01 -5.26
CA GLY A 86 1.60 4.81 -6.58
C GLY A 86 2.33 3.66 -7.29
N ILE A 87 1.57 2.81 -7.98
CA ILE A 87 2.09 1.68 -8.73
C ILE A 87 2.09 2.05 -10.21
N TRP A 88 3.26 2.00 -10.81
CA TRP A 88 3.48 2.33 -12.21
C TRP A 88 3.93 1.11 -13.00
N HIS A 89 3.34 0.90 -14.17
CA HIS A 89 3.73 -0.13 -15.12
C HIS A 89 3.82 0.47 -16.52
N GLY A 90 5.02 0.44 -17.12
CA GLY A 90 5.22 1.04 -18.43
C GLY A 90 4.90 2.54 -18.51
N GLY A 91 5.08 3.28 -17.40
CA GLY A 91 4.74 4.71 -17.30
C GLY A 91 3.26 5.00 -17.02
N GLU A 92 2.40 3.99 -16.92
CA GLU A 92 0.99 4.14 -16.58
C GLU A 92 0.75 3.90 -15.09
N PHE A 93 -0.04 4.77 -14.44
CA PHE A 93 -0.51 4.57 -13.06
C PHE A 93 -1.57 3.47 -13.03
N ILE A 94 -1.34 2.40 -12.28
CA ILE A 94 -2.22 1.22 -12.27
C ILE A 94 -2.85 0.92 -10.92
N GLY A 95 -2.46 1.60 -9.84
CA GLY A 95 -2.98 1.34 -8.51
C GLY A 95 -2.13 1.97 -7.41
N CYS A 96 -2.41 1.60 -6.18
CA CYS A 96 -1.71 2.07 -5.00
C CYS A 96 -1.42 0.91 -4.04
N GLN A 97 -0.24 0.93 -3.44
CA GLN A 97 0.15 0.07 -2.33
C GLN A 97 0.58 0.97 -1.18
N ASP A 98 -0.08 0.88 -0.06
CA ASP A 98 0.40 1.55 1.14
C ASP A 98 1.30 0.66 1.98
N VAL A 99 2.15 1.30 2.76
CA VAL A 99 2.86 0.74 3.90
C VAL A 99 2.85 1.80 5.00
N GLY A 100 2.39 1.41 6.17
CA GLY A 100 2.32 2.31 7.31
C GLY A 100 2.78 1.63 8.59
N ALA A 101 3.10 2.43 9.59
CA ALA A 101 3.42 1.94 10.91
C ALA A 101 2.94 2.93 11.98
N LYS A 102 2.69 2.38 13.15
CA LYS A 102 2.50 3.12 14.38
C LYS A 102 3.48 2.58 15.41
N ASP A 103 4.17 3.50 16.10
CA ASP A 103 5.20 3.16 17.10
C ASP A 103 6.26 2.17 16.56
N PHE A 104 6.72 2.40 15.31
CA PHE A 104 7.61 1.48 14.59
C PHE A 104 8.90 1.19 15.35
N ALA A 105 9.47 2.19 16.00
CA ALA A 105 10.71 2.03 16.77
C ALA A 105 10.61 0.92 17.82
N THR A 106 9.42 0.74 18.40
CA THR A 106 9.13 -0.28 19.43
C THR A 106 8.58 -1.56 18.85
N LEU A 107 7.59 -1.46 17.94
CA LEU A 107 6.82 -2.61 17.48
C LEU A 107 7.46 -3.33 16.28
N LYS A 108 8.36 -2.67 15.55
CA LYS A 108 8.96 -3.19 14.31
C LYS A 108 7.93 -3.84 13.38
N THR A 109 6.71 -3.30 13.41
CA THR A 109 5.56 -3.82 12.66
C THR A 109 5.07 -2.78 11.66
N VAL A 110 4.85 -3.22 10.43
CA VAL A 110 4.20 -2.43 9.38
C VAL A 110 2.84 -3.01 9.04
N SER A 111 1.91 -2.16 8.64
CA SER A 111 0.63 -2.55 8.04
C SER A 111 0.62 -2.24 6.55
N THR A 112 -0.12 -3.01 5.76
CA THR A 112 -0.20 -2.83 4.31
C THR A 112 -1.62 -2.94 3.80
N GLY A 113 -1.98 -2.06 2.87
CA GLY A 113 -3.21 -2.10 2.09
C GLY A 113 -2.94 -1.78 0.62
N SER A 114 -3.85 -2.14 -0.28
CA SER A 114 -3.61 -1.91 -1.70
C SER A 114 -4.87 -1.97 -2.55
N TRP A 115 -4.78 -1.37 -3.72
CA TRP A 115 -5.73 -1.58 -4.81
C TRP A 115 -5.04 -1.50 -6.17
N LEU A 116 -5.61 -2.16 -7.16
CA LEU A 116 -5.24 -2.09 -8.57
C LEU A 116 -6.48 -1.86 -9.41
N LYS A 117 -6.36 -1.10 -10.49
CA LYS A 117 -7.44 -0.99 -11.48
C LYS A 117 -7.77 -2.38 -12.02
N GLN A 118 -9.06 -2.63 -12.23
CA GLN A 118 -9.58 -3.96 -12.56
C GLN A 118 -8.97 -4.54 -13.85
N SER A 119 -8.70 -3.70 -14.84
CA SER A 119 -8.15 -4.12 -16.15
C SER A 119 -6.74 -4.74 -16.08
N VAL A 120 -6.02 -4.58 -14.97
CA VAL A 120 -4.68 -5.17 -14.80
C VAL A 120 -4.62 -6.26 -13.75
N GLN A 121 -5.74 -6.56 -13.09
CA GLN A 121 -5.80 -7.66 -12.11
C GLN A 121 -5.61 -9.02 -12.80
N GLY A 122 -5.30 -10.06 -12.01
CA GLY A 122 -5.02 -11.41 -12.54
C GLY A 122 -3.68 -11.58 -13.27
N ARG A 123 -2.87 -10.51 -13.40
CA ARG A 123 -1.58 -10.51 -14.13
C ARG A 123 -0.36 -10.65 -13.21
N GLY A 124 -0.57 -10.92 -11.93
CA GLY A 124 0.49 -11.08 -10.94
C GLY A 124 1.03 -9.77 -10.32
N PHE A 125 0.55 -8.60 -10.77
CA PHE A 125 1.00 -7.31 -10.23
C PHE A 125 0.70 -7.14 -8.74
N GLY A 126 -0.44 -7.64 -8.26
CA GLY A 126 -0.78 -7.59 -6.83
C GLY A 126 0.21 -8.35 -5.96
N LYS A 127 0.71 -9.50 -6.42
CA LYS A 127 1.76 -10.26 -5.73
C LYS A 127 3.09 -9.51 -5.76
N GLU A 128 3.46 -8.97 -6.93
CA GLU A 128 4.75 -8.29 -7.13
C GLU A 128 4.86 -6.99 -6.29
N MET A 129 3.84 -6.12 -6.30
CA MET A 129 3.86 -4.90 -5.51
C MET A 129 3.88 -5.17 -3.99
N ARG A 130 3.14 -6.18 -3.53
CA ARG A 130 3.14 -6.55 -2.10
C ARG A 130 4.48 -7.18 -1.70
N ALA A 131 5.09 -7.99 -2.57
CA ALA A 131 6.43 -8.51 -2.35
C ALA A 131 7.48 -7.40 -2.27
N ALA A 132 7.39 -6.37 -3.12
CA ALA A 132 8.27 -5.21 -3.10
C ALA A 132 8.22 -4.49 -1.75
N VAL A 133 7.01 -4.24 -1.24
CA VAL A 133 6.83 -3.57 0.06
C VAL A 133 7.28 -4.46 1.22
N ALA A 134 7.05 -5.78 1.16
CA ALA A 134 7.55 -6.71 2.17
C ALA A 134 9.09 -6.77 2.20
N LEU A 135 9.73 -6.82 1.03
CA LEU A 135 11.20 -6.72 0.93
C LEU A 135 11.71 -5.39 1.51
N TYR A 136 11.08 -4.27 1.14
CA TYR A 136 11.46 -2.96 1.67
C TYR A 136 11.31 -2.89 3.20
N ALA A 137 10.20 -3.40 3.73
CA ALA A 137 9.94 -3.42 5.16
C ALA A 137 10.98 -4.25 5.93
N PHE A 138 11.28 -5.46 5.46
CA PHE A 138 12.18 -6.38 6.17
C PHE A 138 13.66 -6.03 5.98
N ASP A 139 14.08 -5.80 4.72
CA ASP A 139 15.50 -5.71 4.39
C ASP A 139 16.06 -4.29 4.53
N TRP A 140 15.19 -3.25 4.51
CA TRP A 140 15.60 -1.85 4.53
C TRP A 140 15.13 -1.12 5.79
N LEU A 141 13.89 -1.34 6.23
CA LEU A 141 13.37 -0.70 7.46
C LEU A 141 13.65 -1.52 8.72
N GLY A 142 14.01 -2.80 8.59
CA GLY A 142 14.22 -3.69 9.73
C GLY A 142 12.92 -4.06 10.47
N ALA A 143 11.82 -4.15 9.74
CA ALA A 143 10.56 -4.67 10.30
C ALA A 143 10.71 -6.15 10.66
N GLU A 144 10.04 -6.56 11.73
CA GLU A 144 9.95 -7.96 12.17
C GLU A 144 8.62 -8.58 11.74
N VAL A 145 7.59 -7.76 11.56
CA VAL A 145 6.25 -8.20 11.18
C VAL A 145 5.66 -7.26 10.12
N ALA A 146 5.04 -7.84 9.12
CA ALA A 146 4.15 -7.12 8.19
C ALA A 146 2.73 -7.68 8.33
N GLU A 147 1.78 -6.80 8.67
CA GLU A 147 0.37 -7.15 8.82
C GLU A 147 -0.44 -6.67 7.63
N SER A 148 -1.52 -7.38 7.37
CA SER A 148 -2.54 -6.98 6.40
C SER A 148 -3.88 -7.56 6.81
N GLU A 149 -4.94 -7.04 6.20
CA GLU A 149 -6.27 -7.57 6.41
C GLU A 149 -7.09 -7.53 5.12
N ALA A 150 -8.08 -8.39 5.05
CA ALA A 150 -9.06 -8.38 3.96
C ALA A 150 -10.40 -8.95 4.45
N ALA A 151 -11.50 -8.55 3.82
CA ALA A 151 -12.77 -9.24 4.01
C ALA A 151 -12.59 -10.74 3.76
N SER A 152 -13.17 -11.59 4.61
CA SER A 152 -12.94 -13.05 4.58
C SER A 152 -13.31 -13.71 3.24
N TRP A 153 -14.16 -13.08 2.47
CA TRP A 153 -14.56 -13.51 1.12
C TRP A 153 -13.63 -13.00 0.01
N ASN A 154 -12.70 -12.06 0.29
CA ASN A 154 -11.82 -11.48 -0.73
C ASN A 154 -10.66 -12.43 -1.06
N GLU A 155 -10.98 -13.50 -1.77
CA GLU A 155 -10.04 -14.54 -2.16
C GLU A 155 -8.88 -14.00 -3.01
N ALA A 156 -9.08 -12.93 -3.78
CA ALA A 156 -8.02 -12.30 -4.56
C ALA A 156 -6.92 -11.74 -3.64
N SER A 157 -7.31 -10.97 -2.60
CA SER A 157 -6.34 -10.41 -1.64
C SER A 157 -5.72 -11.48 -0.75
N LEU A 158 -6.56 -12.39 -0.21
CA LEU A 158 -6.09 -13.49 0.65
C LEU A 158 -5.20 -14.47 -0.12
N GLY A 159 -5.48 -14.71 -1.40
CA GLY A 159 -4.65 -15.53 -2.29
C GLY A 159 -3.26 -14.93 -2.51
N VAL A 160 -3.17 -13.61 -2.72
CA VAL A 160 -1.89 -12.90 -2.76
C VAL A 160 -1.13 -13.10 -1.44
N SER A 161 -1.79 -12.90 -0.30
CA SER A 161 -1.19 -13.08 1.02
C SER A 161 -0.64 -14.50 1.20
N ARG A 162 -1.45 -15.53 0.95
CA ARG A 162 -1.02 -16.95 1.03
C ARG A 162 0.17 -17.25 0.11
N SER A 163 0.18 -16.67 -1.09
CA SER A 163 1.25 -16.90 -2.06
C SER A 163 2.61 -16.32 -1.64
N LEU A 164 2.60 -15.33 -0.74
CA LEU A 164 3.79 -14.70 -0.17
C LEU A 164 4.19 -15.28 1.19
N GLY A 165 3.41 -16.21 1.75
CA GLY A 165 3.72 -16.85 3.02
C GLY A 165 3.08 -16.19 4.24
N TYR A 166 2.12 -15.27 4.07
CA TYR A 166 1.35 -14.76 5.18
C TYR A 166 0.58 -15.87 5.88
N GLU A 167 0.59 -15.83 7.18
CA GLU A 167 -0.15 -16.73 8.08
C GLU A 167 -1.42 -16.04 8.59
N LEU A 168 -2.44 -16.84 8.93
CA LEU A 168 -3.67 -16.34 9.53
C LEU A 168 -3.37 -15.79 10.94
N ASN A 169 -3.87 -14.58 11.24
CA ASN A 169 -3.63 -13.87 12.50
C ASN A 169 -4.94 -13.42 13.18
N GLY A 170 -5.95 -14.25 13.10
CA GLY A 170 -7.24 -14.00 13.72
C GLY A 170 -8.27 -13.35 12.78
N ILE A 171 -9.46 -13.16 13.34
CA ILE A 171 -10.60 -12.53 12.65
C ILE A 171 -11.19 -11.43 13.54
N THR A 172 -11.74 -10.40 12.89
CA THR A 172 -12.56 -9.39 13.56
C THR A 172 -13.86 -9.16 12.80
N ARG A 173 -14.85 -8.60 13.49
CA ARG A 173 -16.08 -8.10 12.87
C ARG A 173 -15.97 -6.58 12.75
N LYS A 174 -16.18 -6.06 11.54
CA LYS A 174 -16.16 -4.62 11.27
C LYS A 174 -17.47 -4.16 10.68
N ALA A 175 -17.86 -2.92 10.98
CA ALA A 175 -18.90 -2.25 10.23
C ALA A 175 -18.37 -1.93 8.82
N TRP A 176 -19.15 -2.30 7.81
CA TRP A 176 -18.83 -2.13 6.40
C TRP A 176 -20.02 -1.42 5.74
N GLY A 177 -19.99 -0.11 5.74
CA GLY A 177 -21.20 0.67 5.48
C GLY A 177 -22.29 0.35 6.52
N THR A 178 -23.44 -0.15 6.09
CA THR A 178 -24.56 -0.56 6.96
C THR A 178 -24.54 -2.07 7.30
N GLN A 179 -23.56 -2.82 6.82
CA GLN A 179 -23.45 -4.26 7.03
C GLN A 179 -22.33 -4.61 8.01
N VAL A 180 -22.35 -5.84 8.51
CA VAL A 180 -21.25 -6.40 9.31
C VAL A 180 -20.48 -7.38 8.44
N GLU A 181 -19.18 -7.14 8.32
CA GLU A 181 -18.27 -8.03 7.62
C GLU A 181 -17.29 -8.73 8.59
N THR A 182 -16.95 -9.95 8.24
CA THR A 182 -15.85 -10.68 8.88
C THR A 182 -14.56 -10.34 8.13
N VAL A 183 -13.59 -9.83 8.86
CA VAL A 183 -12.27 -9.45 8.35
C VAL A 183 -11.24 -10.46 8.83
N GLN A 184 -10.53 -11.05 7.89
CA GLN A 184 -9.38 -11.93 8.15
C GLN A 184 -8.13 -11.08 8.30
N HIS A 185 -7.45 -11.20 9.43
CA HIS A 185 -6.12 -10.65 9.64
C HIS A 185 -5.06 -11.67 9.23
N VAL A 186 -3.98 -11.18 8.64
CA VAL A 186 -2.85 -12.00 8.23
C VAL A 186 -1.55 -11.29 8.60
N ARG A 187 -0.52 -12.06 8.95
CA ARG A 187 0.81 -11.55 9.27
C ARG A 187 1.88 -12.29 8.47
N LEU A 188 2.97 -11.60 8.20
CA LEU A 188 4.16 -12.12 7.56
C LEU A 188 5.37 -11.79 8.43
N THR A 189 6.28 -12.74 8.57
CA THR A 189 7.58 -12.55 9.19
C THR A 189 8.69 -12.79 8.17
N PRO A 190 9.93 -12.34 8.41
CA PRO A 190 11.05 -12.65 7.53
C PRO A 190 11.21 -14.15 7.25
N ASP A 191 10.96 -15.01 8.26
CA ASP A 191 11.11 -16.47 8.17
C ASP A 191 10.00 -17.14 7.31
N SER A 192 8.77 -16.64 7.40
CA SER A 192 7.64 -17.18 6.62
C SER A 192 7.56 -16.59 5.22
N PHE A 193 8.30 -15.51 4.94
CA PHE A 193 8.23 -14.80 3.66
C PHE A 193 8.77 -15.63 2.50
N LYS A 194 7.88 -16.00 1.59
CA LYS A 194 8.24 -16.62 0.31
C LYS A 194 8.78 -15.57 -0.63
N ARG A 195 10.08 -15.32 -0.52
CA ARG A 195 10.78 -14.28 -1.26
C ARG A 195 10.69 -14.53 -2.76
N PRO A 196 10.55 -13.48 -3.58
CA PRO A 196 10.64 -13.62 -5.03
C PRO A 196 12.09 -13.95 -5.46
N ASP A 197 12.25 -14.38 -6.69
CA ASP A 197 13.53 -14.68 -7.34
C ASP A 197 14.22 -13.45 -7.96
N TRP A 198 13.64 -12.27 -7.78
CA TRP A 198 14.18 -10.99 -8.25
C TRP A 198 14.61 -10.09 -7.09
N THR A 199 15.52 -9.17 -7.38
CA THR A 199 16.04 -8.21 -6.40
C THR A 199 15.27 -6.88 -6.48
N LEU A 200 14.87 -6.34 -5.34
CA LEU A 200 14.29 -5.00 -5.23
C LEU A 200 15.40 -3.96 -5.38
N LYS A 201 15.23 -3.00 -6.28
CA LYS A 201 16.06 -1.80 -6.34
C LYS A 201 15.39 -0.70 -5.54
N VAL A 202 16.15 -0.06 -4.65
CA VAL A 202 15.63 1.00 -3.77
C VAL A 202 16.50 2.24 -3.92
N GLU A 203 15.86 3.36 -4.19
CA GLU A 203 16.49 4.67 -4.23
C GLU A 203 15.88 5.58 -3.15
N GLY A 204 16.65 6.52 -2.62
CA GLY A 204 16.17 7.51 -1.64
C GLY A 204 15.88 6.96 -0.24
N HIS A 205 16.27 5.72 0.06
CA HIS A 205 16.03 5.08 1.36
C HIS A 205 16.61 5.86 2.53
N GLU A 206 17.89 6.22 2.49
CA GLU A 206 18.57 6.87 3.63
C GLU A 206 17.84 8.14 4.08
N ALA A 207 17.47 9.00 3.12
CA ALA A 207 16.76 10.22 3.42
C ALA A 207 15.35 9.95 3.98
N ALA A 208 14.64 8.96 3.45
CA ALA A 208 13.33 8.55 3.93
C ALA A 208 13.41 7.93 5.34
N ALA A 209 14.35 7.02 5.58
CA ALA A 209 14.56 6.35 6.86
C ALA A 209 14.93 7.34 7.97
N ASN A 210 15.84 8.28 7.67
CA ASN A 210 16.21 9.36 8.59
C ASN A 210 15.03 10.27 8.93
N PHE A 211 14.19 10.61 7.93
CA PHE A 211 13.00 11.42 8.12
C PHE A 211 11.97 10.72 9.04
N LEU A 212 11.77 9.42 8.85
CA LEU A 212 10.85 8.61 9.65
C LEU A 212 11.47 8.13 10.97
N LYS A 213 12.77 8.36 11.21
CA LYS A 213 13.53 7.87 12.38
C LYS A 213 13.38 6.36 12.59
N VAL A 214 13.50 5.59 11.52
CA VAL A 214 13.35 4.12 11.55
C VAL A 214 14.68 3.38 11.50
N THR A 215 15.77 4.09 11.61
CA THR A 215 17.15 3.55 11.72
C THR A 215 17.49 3.17 13.15
#